data_5ebad93473c981d09986403d6b2f20ba
#
_entry.id   5ebad93473c981d09986403d6b2f20ba
#
_cell.length_a   1.000
_cell.length_b   1.000
_cell.length_c   1.000
_cell.angle_alpha   90.00
_cell.angle_beta   90.00
_cell.angle_gamma   90.00
#
_symmetry.space_group_name_H-M   'P 1'
#
loop_
_entity.id
_entity.type
_entity.pdbx_description
1 polymer ?
#
loop_
_entity_poly.entity_id
_entity_poly.type
_entity_poly.pdbx_seq_one_letter_code
_entity_poly.pdbx_strand_id
1 'polypeptide(L)'
;MSGERVLQGHGTGNDFVLLPDPDGTVWPADRLDDALVRRLCDRRAGLGGDGVLRLVRSRHVPDAAGVLGADLDAGEWFMDHRNADGSYAEMCGNGIRLYLHALLAEGLLDPAAAAAGVAVGTRGGLRRVGSAPGGGYRVDMGPARPFGHGSATIGGARFTGTAVSMGNPHLVCLTDVPVSGLDLTGTPAVDAGLFPEGVNVELVNVLPGGDPHARMRVVERGVGETRSCGTGACAAAHTVLAAAGRDAGTVTVDVPGGRLTVDVDPGGTVLGGPAVLVAEGTLTAEWLAG
;
A
#
# COMPACT_ATOMS: atom_id res chain seq x y z
N MET A 1 -21.90 -28.03 -5.01
CA MET A 1 -21.96 -26.73 -4.29
C MET A 1 -20.86 -25.86 -4.89
N SER A 2 -21.22 -24.74 -5.50
CA SER A 2 -20.24 -23.78 -6.02
C SER A 2 -19.53 -23.16 -4.82
N GLY A 3 -18.22 -23.30 -4.75
CA GLY A 3 -17.42 -22.63 -3.72
C GLY A 3 -17.32 -21.12 -3.99
N GLU A 4 -16.79 -20.38 -3.04
CA GLU A 4 -16.66 -18.93 -3.11
C GLU A 4 -15.45 -18.51 -3.97
N ARG A 5 -15.67 -17.66 -4.97
CA ARG A 5 -14.62 -17.15 -5.85
C ARG A 5 -13.63 -16.30 -5.07
N VAL A 6 -12.35 -16.50 -5.37
CA VAL A 6 -11.23 -15.73 -4.81
C VAL A 6 -10.20 -15.44 -5.89
N LEU A 7 -9.46 -14.35 -5.72
CA LEU A 7 -8.30 -14.01 -6.52
C LEU A 7 -7.09 -13.86 -5.59
N GLN A 8 -5.90 -13.99 -6.14
CA GLN A 8 -4.66 -13.71 -5.44
C GLN A 8 -3.75 -12.85 -6.32
N GLY A 9 -3.12 -11.84 -5.73
CA GLY A 9 -2.27 -10.93 -6.49
C GLY A 9 -1.42 -10.07 -5.61
N HIS A 10 -0.62 -9.20 -6.23
CA HIS A 10 0.26 -8.29 -5.49
C HIS A 10 0.47 -6.95 -6.20
N GLY A 11 0.76 -5.90 -5.41
CA GLY A 11 1.38 -4.67 -5.87
C GLY A 11 2.83 -4.63 -5.40
N THR A 12 3.81 -4.77 -6.33
CA THR A 12 5.24 -4.75 -6.00
C THR A 12 5.65 -5.70 -4.86
N GLY A 13 5.12 -6.93 -4.86
CA GLY A 13 5.47 -7.98 -3.91
C GLY A 13 4.78 -7.92 -2.53
N ASN A 14 3.89 -6.96 -2.31
CA ASN A 14 2.94 -6.95 -1.20
C ASN A 14 1.67 -7.64 -1.68
N ASP A 15 1.38 -8.82 -1.16
CA ASP A 15 0.41 -9.77 -1.71
C ASP A 15 -0.89 -9.85 -0.90
N PHE A 16 -1.99 -10.05 -1.61
CA PHE A 16 -3.33 -10.05 -1.02
C PHE A 16 -4.19 -11.17 -1.58
N VAL A 17 -5.08 -11.67 -0.74
CA VAL A 17 -6.27 -12.41 -1.14
C VAL A 17 -7.38 -11.41 -1.46
N LEU A 18 -7.97 -11.52 -2.65
CA LEU A 18 -9.06 -10.64 -3.05
C LEU A 18 -10.38 -11.41 -3.10
N LEU A 19 -11.42 -10.79 -2.55
CA LEU A 19 -12.74 -11.37 -2.41
C LEU A 19 -13.76 -10.55 -3.23
N PRO A 20 -14.13 -10.99 -4.45
CA PRO A 20 -15.20 -10.35 -5.21
C PRO A 20 -16.54 -10.46 -4.48
N ASP A 21 -17.11 -9.32 -4.10
CA ASP A 21 -18.39 -9.23 -3.39
C ASP A 21 -19.08 -7.88 -3.62
N PRO A 22 -19.36 -7.53 -4.89
CA PRO A 22 -19.84 -6.20 -5.24
C PRO A 22 -21.13 -5.80 -4.51
N ASP A 23 -21.96 -6.76 -4.17
CA ASP A 23 -23.28 -6.53 -3.57
C ASP A 23 -23.30 -6.83 -2.05
N GLY A 24 -22.17 -7.17 -1.45
CA GLY A 24 -22.05 -7.37 -0.01
C GLY A 24 -22.73 -8.64 0.52
N THR A 25 -23.05 -9.60 -0.35
CA THR A 25 -23.87 -10.78 -0.01
C THR A 25 -23.07 -12.07 0.18
N VAL A 26 -21.87 -12.14 -0.39
CA VAL A 26 -20.99 -13.32 -0.31
C VAL A 26 -20.16 -13.29 0.96
N TRP A 27 -19.57 -12.14 1.26
CA TRP A 27 -18.69 -11.92 2.39
C TRP A 27 -19.20 -10.78 3.30
N PRO A 28 -20.41 -10.87 3.87
CA PRO A 28 -20.88 -9.85 4.79
C PRO A 28 -19.97 -9.76 6.02
N ALA A 29 -20.01 -8.62 6.73
CA ALA A 29 -19.03 -8.31 7.77
C ALA A 29 -19.01 -9.34 8.93
N ASP A 30 -20.14 -9.97 9.23
CA ASP A 30 -20.27 -11.03 10.24
C ASP A 30 -19.70 -12.38 9.79
N ARG A 31 -19.62 -12.62 8.48
CA ARG A 31 -18.98 -13.81 7.92
C ARG A 31 -17.48 -13.63 7.73
N LEU A 32 -17.05 -12.44 7.25
CA LEU A 32 -15.63 -12.10 7.09
C LEU A 32 -15.05 -11.62 8.43
N ASP A 33 -15.05 -12.49 9.42
CA ASP A 33 -14.49 -12.21 10.73
C ASP A 33 -12.95 -12.31 10.76
N ASP A 34 -12.35 -11.90 11.88
CA ASP A 34 -10.89 -11.92 12.04
C ASP A 34 -10.30 -13.33 11.96
N ALA A 35 -11.07 -14.37 12.37
CA ALA A 35 -10.60 -15.75 12.33
C ALA A 35 -10.51 -16.26 10.89
N LEU A 36 -11.52 -15.96 10.06
CA LEU A 36 -11.51 -16.32 8.65
C LEU A 36 -10.42 -15.55 7.88
N VAL A 37 -10.21 -14.26 8.18
CA VAL A 37 -9.12 -13.47 7.56
C VAL A 37 -7.76 -14.09 7.89
N ARG A 38 -7.49 -14.43 9.16
CA ARG A 38 -6.23 -15.12 9.53
C ARG A 38 -6.06 -16.44 8.81
N ARG A 39 -7.13 -17.23 8.64
CA ARG A 39 -7.09 -18.50 7.90
C ARG A 39 -6.81 -18.27 6.41
N LEU A 40 -7.44 -17.28 5.77
CA LEU A 40 -7.18 -16.93 4.37
C LEU A 40 -5.73 -16.53 4.16
N CYS A 41 -5.16 -15.75 5.08
CA CYS A 41 -3.81 -15.21 5.00
C CYS A 41 -2.72 -16.20 5.46
N ASP A 42 -3.09 -17.34 6.07
CA ASP A 42 -2.11 -18.36 6.45
C ASP A 42 -1.42 -18.94 5.21
N ARG A 43 -0.08 -18.81 5.17
CA ARG A 43 0.73 -19.22 4.00
C ARG A 43 0.93 -20.73 3.86
N ARG A 44 0.42 -21.54 4.79
CA ARG A 44 0.53 -23.00 4.79
C ARG A 44 -0.83 -23.70 4.72
N ALA A 45 -1.80 -23.20 5.47
CA ALA A 45 -3.12 -23.81 5.58
C ALA A 45 -4.21 -23.01 4.83
N GLY A 46 -3.91 -21.81 4.39
CA GLY A 46 -4.78 -20.94 3.59
C GLY A 46 -4.22 -20.67 2.20
N LEU A 47 -4.61 -19.54 1.62
CA LEU A 47 -4.08 -19.03 0.35
C LEU A 47 -2.75 -18.29 0.57
N GLY A 48 -2.58 -17.69 1.73
CA GLY A 48 -1.43 -16.84 2.07
C GLY A 48 -1.57 -15.43 1.52
N GLY A 49 -1.15 -14.45 2.32
CA GLY A 49 -1.15 -13.04 1.92
C GLY A 49 -0.81 -12.14 3.11
N ASP A 50 -0.44 -10.90 2.80
CA ASP A 50 -0.24 -9.84 3.79
C ASP A 50 -1.56 -9.26 4.28
N GLY A 51 -2.67 -9.59 3.60
CA GLY A 51 -4.02 -9.17 3.95
C GLY A 51 -5.08 -9.62 2.96
N VAL A 52 -6.30 -9.17 3.22
CA VAL A 52 -7.49 -9.42 2.40
C VAL A 52 -8.03 -8.10 1.87
N LEU A 53 -8.37 -8.05 0.58
CA LEU A 53 -9.06 -6.94 -0.06
C LEU A 53 -10.44 -7.44 -0.56
N ARG A 54 -11.52 -6.97 0.03
CA ARG A 54 -12.87 -7.26 -0.44
C ARG A 54 -13.28 -6.22 -1.48
N LEU A 55 -13.70 -6.68 -2.66
CA LEU A 55 -14.17 -5.85 -3.76
C LEU A 55 -15.66 -5.59 -3.59
N VAL A 56 -16.01 -4.49 -2.94
CA VAL A 56 -17.39 -4.21 -2.50
C VAL A 56 -17.78 -2.76 -2.80
N ARG A 57 -19.07 -2.52 -3.06
CA ARG A 57 -19.57 -1.14 -3.15
C ARG A 57 -19.71 -0.51 -1.78
N SER A 58 -19.41 0.77 -1.68
CA SER A 58 -19.38 1.55 -0.41
C SER A 58 -20.67 1.43 0.41
N ARG A 59 -21.83 1.37 -0.26
CA ARG A 59 -23.13 1.25 0.41
C ARG A 59 -23.34 -0.06 1.18
N HIS A 60 -22.48 -1.07 0.95
CA HIS A 60 -22.53 -2.38 1.61
C HIS A 60 -21.47 -2.54 2.69
N VAL A 61 -20.70 -1.49 2.98
CA VAL A 61 -19.68 -1.46 4.04
C VAL A 61 -20.24 -0.67 5.23
N PRO A 62 -20.45 -1.29 6.40
CA PRO A 62 -21.17 -0.65 7.51
C PRO A 62 -20.59 0.67 7.99
N ASP A 63 -19.26 0.78 8.00
CA ASP A 63 -18.54 1.97 8.47
C ASP A 63 -18.21 2.99 7.37
N ALA A 64 -18.50 2.70 6.09
CA ALA A 64 -18.19 3.58 4.97
C ALA A 64 -18.82 4.98 5.10
N ALA A 65 -20.08 5.05 5.50
CA ALA A 65 -20.77 6.34 5.68
C ALA A 65 -20.12 7.21 6.76
N GLY A 66 -19.66 6.59 7.86
CA GLY A 66 -18.96 7.30 8.94
C GLY A 66 -17.58 7.82 8.53
N VAL A 67 -16.91 7.08 7.65
CA VAL A 67 -15.55 7.44 7.18
C VAL A 67 -15.58 8.43 6.02
N LEU A 68 -16.46 8.21 5.04
CA LEU A 68 -16.51 9.02 3.81
C LEU A 68 -17.42 10.25 3.96
N GLY A 69 -18.40 10.24 4.86
CA GLY A 69 -19.29 11.38 5.07
C GLY A 69 -19.95 11.83 3.78
N ALA A 70 -19.74 13.09 3.39
CA ALA A 70 -20.28 13.69 2.17
C ALA A 70 -19.70 13.08 0.88
N ASP A 71 -18.57 12.38 0.95
CA ASP A 71 -17.90 11.76 -0.20
C ASP A 71 -18.39 10.33 -0.47
N LEU A 72 -19.39 9.83 0.28
CA LEU A 72 -19.90 8.47 0.12
C LEU A 72 -20.40 8.18 -1.30
N ASP A 73 -21.12 9.11 -1.90
CA ASP A 73 -21.67 8.97 -3.25
C ASP A 73 -20.59 9.08 -4.34
N ALA A 74 -19.49 9.82 -4.05
CA ALA A 74 -18.36 9.93 -4.96
C ALA A 74 -17.50 8.65 -5.00
N GLY A 75 -17.47 7.88 -3.91
CA GLY A 75 -16.76 6.61 -3.80
C GLY A 75 -17.68 5.42 -3.99
N GLU A 76 -18.10 5.11 -5.22
CA GLU A 76 -18.96 3.91 -5.47
C GLU A 76 -18.33 2.63 -4.93
N TRP A 77 -17.01 2.46 -5.11
CA TRP A 77 -16.24 1.30 -4.69
C TRP A 77 -15.49 1.56 -3.39
N PHE A 78 -15.43 0.57 -2.50
CA PHE A 78 -14.71 0.65 -1.23
C PHE A 78 -13.68 -0.48 -1.14
N MET A 79 -12.41 -0.13 -0.96
CA MET A 79 -11.36 -1.08 -0.65
C MET A 79 -11.48 -1.48 0.82
N ASP A 80 -12.28 -2.51 1.11
CA ASP A 80 -12.42 -3.08 2.45
C ASP A 80 -11.19 -3.95 2.74
N HIS A 81 -10.20 -3.32 3.37
CA HIS A 81 -8.88 -3.90 3.63
C HIS A 81 -8.76 -4.41 5.06
N ARG A 82 -8.36 -5.66 5.19
CA ARG A 82 -8.01 -6.32 6.45
C ARG A 82 -6.56 -6.77 6.41
N ASN A 83 -5.80 -6.47 7.46
CA ASN A 83 -4.47 -7.04 7.65
C ASN A 83 -4.54 -8.54 7.88
N ALA A 84 -3.41 -9.26 7.76
CA ALA A 84 -3.37 -10.72 7.94
C ALA A 84 -3.78 -11.20 9.35
N ASP A 85 -3.70 -10.34 10.36
CA ASP A 85 -4.15 -10.62 11.72
C ASP A 85 -5.67 -10.40 11.94
N GLY A 86 -6.36 -9.95 10.90
CA GLY A 86 -7.80 -9.64 10.91
C GLY A 86 -8.14 -8.19 11.23
N SER A 87 -7.21 -7.37 11.69
CA SER A 87 -7.44 -5.95 11.98
C SER A 87 -7.76 -5.16 10.72
N TYR A 88 -8.54 -4.08 10.87
CA TYR A 88 -8.81 -3.17 9.76
C TYR A 88 -7.58 -2.31 9.44
N ALA A 89 -7.31 -2.14 8.16
CA ALA A 89 -6.31 -1.21 7.66
C ALA A 89 -6.96 0.03 7.06
N GLU A 90 -6.35 1.19 7.27
CA GLU A 90 -6.88 2.45 6.76
C GLU A 90 -6.73 2.57 5.25
N MET A 91 -5.51 2.37 4.73
CA MET A 91 -5.20 2.48 3.31
C MET A 91 -3.86 1.79 3.00
N CYS A 92 -3.74 1.23 1.78
CA CYS A 92 -2.50 0.66 1.27
C CYS A 92 -2.31 1.04 -0.20
N GLY A 93 -1.22 1.77 -0.51
CA GLY A 93 -0.90 2.19 -1.88
C GLY A 93 -0.67 1.01 -2.84
N ASN A 94 -0.10 -0.10 -2.36
CA ASN A 94 0.06 -1.33 -3.14
C ASN A 94 -1.28 -2.05 -3.33
N GLY A 95 -2.05 -2.16 -2.24
CA GLY A 95 -3.35 -2.82 -2.24
C GLY A 95 -4.35 -2.12 -3.16
N ILE A 96 -4.42 -0.78 -3.16
CA ILE A 96 -5.41 -0.07 -3.98
C ILE A 96 -5.11 -0.15 -5.49
N ARG A 97 -3.83 -0.27 -5.88
CA ARG A 97 -3.48 -0.55 -7.28
C ARG A 97 -3.96 -1.95 -7.70
N LEU A 98 -3.72 -2.95 -6.85
CA LEU A 98 -4.19 -4.30 -7.08
C LEU A 98 -5.73 -4.37 -7.06
N TYR A 99 -6.38 -3.64 -6.16
CA TYR A 99 -7.82 -3.52 -6.07
C TYR A 99 -8.44 -3.03 -7.40
N LEU A 100 -7.91 -1.92 -7.96
CA LEU A 100 -8.36 -1.41 -9.24
C LEU A 100 -8.12 -2.42 -10.38
N HIS A 101 -6.96 -3.09 -10.38
CA HIS A 101 -6.65 -4.14 -11.35
C HIS A 101 -7.66 -5.28 -11.28
N ALA A 102 -8.05 -5.71 -10.09
CA ALA A 102 -9.04 -6.77 -9.90
C ALA A 102 -10.45 -6.33 -10.32
N LEU A 103 -10.87 -5.09 -10.03
CA LEU A 103 -12.18 -4.57 -10.53
C LEU A 103 -12.25 -4.60 -12.04
N LEU A 104 -11.17 -4.25 -12.74
CA LEU A 104 -11.09 -4.32 -14.20
C LEU A 104 -11.12 -5.77 -14.71
N ALA A 105 -10.36 -6.66 -14.10
CA ALA A 105 -10.28 -8.07 -14.50
C ALA A 105 -11.61 -8.80 -14.30
N GLU A 106 -12.36 -8.45 -13.24
CA GLU A 106 -13.70 -8.99 -12.96
C GLU A 106 -14.82 -8.32 -13.80
N GLY A 107 -14.47 -7.34 -14.65
CA GLY A 107 -15.47 -6.59 -15.44
C GLY A 107 -16.43 -5.73 -14.59
N LEU A 108 -16.04 -5.44 -13.35
CA LEU A 108 -16.81 -4.63 -12.40
C LEU A 108 -16.62 -3.12 -12.62
N LEU A 109 -15.57 -2.74 -13.34
CA LEU A 109 -15.26 -1.35 -13.67
C LEU A 109 -14.96 -1.20 -15.16
N ASP A 110 -15.51 -0.16 -15.77
CA ASP A 110 -15.24 0.19 -17.17
C ASP A 110 -13.79 0.67 -17.33
N PRO A 111 -13.02 0.15 -18.32
CA PRO A 111 -11.66 0.60 -18.59
C PRO A 111 -11.53 2.10 -18.89
N ALA A 112 -12.53 2.73 -19.53
CA ALA A 112 -12.52 4.17 -19.80
C ALA A 112 -12.69 4.97 -18.49
N ALA A 113 -13.51 4.50 -17.55
CA ALA A 113 -13.62 5.09 -16.22
C ALA A 113 -12.30 4.99 -15.45
N ALA A 114 -11.64 3.82 -15.50
CA ALA A 114 -10.33 3.64 -14.88
C ALA A 114 -9.26 4.55 -15.51
N ALA A 115 -9.27 4.75 -16.82
CA ALA A 115 -8.35 5.66 -17.51
C ALA A 115 -8.59 7.14 -17.12
N ALA A 116 -9.85 7.54 -16.90
CA ALA A 116 -10.21 8.86 -16.41
C ALA A 116 -9.87 9.06 -14.92
N GLY A 117 -9.71 7.96 -14.19
CA GLY A 117 -9.50 7.91 -12.76
C GLY A 117 -10.81 7.91 -11.97
N VAL A 118 -10.92 6.97 -11.06
CA VAL A 118 -12.09 6.77 -10.19
C VAL A 118 -11.76 7.09 -8.74
N ALA A 119 -12.78 7.47 -8.00
CA ALA A 119 -12.70 7.62 -6.56
C ALA A 119 -13.02 6.27 -5.90
N VAL A 120 -12.14 5.82 -5.02
CA VAL A 120 -12.30 4.58 -4.23
C VAL A 120 -12.30 4.96 -2.75
N GLY A 121 -13.33 4.53 -2.04
CA GLY A 121 -13.41 4.68 -0.59
C GLY A 121 -12.42 3.76 0.10
N THR A 122 -11.82 4.24 1.17
CA THR A 122 -10.97 3.48 2.08
C THR A 122 -11.23 3.95 3.50
N ARG A 123 -10.80 3.22 4.52
CA ARG A 123 -10.88 3.72 5.92
C ARG A 123 -9.99 4.93 6.19
N GLY A 124 -8.99 5.19 5.35
CA GLY A 124 -8.20 6.43 5.33
C GLY A 124 -8.82 7.55 4.48
N GLY A 125 -10.11 7.47 4.14
CA GLY A 125 -10.83 8.42 3.29
C GLY A 125 -10.80 8.06 1.80
N LEU A 126 -11.33 8.98 0.99
CA LEU A 126 -11.42 8.80 -0.46
C LEU A 126 -10.03 8.89 -1.11
N ARG A 127 -9.76 8.02 -2.08
CA ARG A 127 -8.54 8.05 -2.90
C ARG A 127 -8.89 8.05 -4.38
N ARG A 128 -8.20 8.89 -5.15
CA ARG A 128 -8.30 8.88 -6.61
C ARG A 128 -7.28 7.89 -7.17
N VAL A 129 -7.76 6.97 -7.98
CA VAL A 129 -6.96 5.86 -8.53
C VAL A 129 -7.32 5.70 -10.01
N GLY A 130 -6.33 5.37 -10.85
CA GLY A 130 -6.58 5.18 -12.29
C GLY A 130 -5.50 4.37 -12.98
N SER A 131 -5.78 3.96 -14.21
CA SER A 131 -4.79 3.33 -15.08
C SER A 131 -3.76 4.35 -15.54
N ALA A 132 -2.49 3.94 -15.60
CA ALA A 132 -1.41 4.77 -16.09
C ALA A 132 -1.20 4.60 -17.62
N PRO A 133 -0.90 5.68 -18.36
CA PRO A 133 -0.40 5.55 -19.73
C PRO A 133 0.88 4.70 -19.74
N GLY A 134 0.92 3.71 -20.58
CA GLY A 134 2.08 2.79 -20.64
C GLY A 134 1.99 1.58 -19.70
N GLY A 135 0.89 1.44 -18.98
CA GLY A 135 0.61 0.30 -18.10
C GLY A 135 0.77 0.59 -16.61
N GLY A 136 0.19 -0.26 -15.78
CA GLY A 136 0.12 -0.08 -14.33
C GLY A 136 -0.95 0.93 -13.90
N TYR A 137 -0.84 1.40 -12.65
CA TYR A 137 -1.86 2.18 -11.98
C TYR A 137 -1.25 3.38 -11.26
N ARG A 138 -2.03 4.45 -11.08
CA ARG A 138 -1.66 5.68 -10.38
C ARG A 138 -2.62 5.93 -9.24
N VAL A 139 -2.10 6.36 -8.09
CA VAL A 139 -2.85 6.62 -6.87
C VAL A 139 -2.48 7.98 -6.33
N ASP A 140 -3.45 8.81 -6.04
CA ASP A 140 -3.24 10.04 -5.26
C ASP A 140 -3.01 9.66 -3.79
N MET A 141 -1.79 9.96 -3.32
CA MET A 141 -1.35 9.63 -1.96
C MET A 141 -1.40 10.84 -1.01
N GLY A 142 -1.76 12.00 -1.53
CA GLY A 142 -1.77 13.24 -0.78
C GLY A 142 -0.36 13.84 -0.54
N PRO A 143 -0.26 14.90 0.28
CA PRO A 143 0.98 15.63 0.47
C PRO A 143 1.94 14.92 1.43
N ALA A 144 3.23 14.91 1.07
CA ALA A 144 4.30 14.61 1.99
C ALA A 144 4.57 15.82 2.89
N ARG A 145 4.60 15.63 4.21
CA ARG A 145 4.76 16.71 5.20
C ARG A 145 5.99 16.44 6.08
N PRO A 146 7.15 17.07 5.78
CA PRO A 146 8.30 17.01 6.67
C PRO A 146 7.96 17.62 8.05
N PHE A 147 8.42 16.99 9.14
CA PHE A 147 8.16 17.50 10.49
C PHE A 147 9.36 17.45 11.42
N GLY A 148 10.56 17.12 10.91
CA GLY A 148 11.80 17.14 11.69
C GLY A 148 12.92 16.31 11.09
N HIS A 149 13.94 16.11 11.90
CA HIS A 149 15.08 15.24 11.57
C HIS A 149 15.32 14.27 12.74
N GLY A 150 15.67 13.04 12.41
CA GLY A 150 15.88 12.01 13.40
C GLY A 150 16.95 11.01 12.98
N SER A 151 17.08 9.94 13.74
CA SER A 151 17.97 8.85 13.40
C SER A 151 17.36 7.50 13.75
N ALA A 152 17.80 6.47 13.00
CA ALA A 152 17.54 5.07 13.32
C ALA A 152 18.85 4.31 13.45
N THR A 153 18.91 3.35 14.36
CA THR A 153 20.00 2.36 14.42
C THR A 153 19.46 1.01 14.01
N ILE A 154 20.04 0.43 12.97
CA ILE A 154 19.62 -0.87 12.38
C ILE A 154 20.89 -1.67 12.14
N GLY A 155 20.95 -2.95 12.57
CA GLY A 155 22.12 -3.81 12.40
C GLY A 155 23.41 -3.22 13.02
N GLY A 156 23.31 -2.40 14.06
CA GLY A 156 24.43 -1.71 14.70
C GLY A 156 24.90 -0.45 13.97
N ALA A 157 24.38 -0.14 12.79
CA ALA A 157 24.69 1.10 12.05
C ALA A 157 23.64 2.18 12.31
N ARG A 158 24.10 3.43 12.46
CA ARG A 158 23.23 4.59 12.66
C ARG A 158 23.06 5.35 11.36
N PHE A 159 21.78 5.62 11.02
CA PHE A 159 21.38 6.41 9.87
C PHE A 159 20.61 7.64 10.33
N THR A 160 20.93 8.79 9.78
CA THR A 160 20.20 10.05 10.02
C THR A 160 19.27 10.34 8.84
N GLY A 161 18.13 10.95 9.11
CA GLY A 161 17.13 11.18 8.06
C GLY A 161 16.15 12.29 8.38
N THR A 162 15.29 12.53 7.41
CA THR A 162 14.16 13.47 7.49
C THR A 162 12.92 12.73 7.91
N ALA A 163 12.24 13.23 8.93
CA ALA A 163 10.93 12.75 9.35
C ALA A 163 9.85 13.33 8.44
N VAL A 164 9.07 12.47 7.79
CA VAL A 164 8.01 12.84 6.83
C VAL A 164 6.72 12.13 7.21
N SER A 165 5.61 12.86 7.23
CA SER A 165 4.28 12.29 7.40
C SER A 165 3.58 12.15 6.05
N MET A 166 3.06 10.95 5.77
CA MET A 166 2.15 10.63 4.67
C MET A 166 0.74 10.27 5.19
N GLY A 167 0.38 10.75 6.41
CA GLY A 167 -0.70 10.25 7.23
C GLY A 167 -0.18 9.32 8.32
N ASN A 168 0.86 8.54 8.01
CA ASN A 168 1.67 7.76 8.93
C ASN A 168 3.13 8.27 8.92
N PRO A 169 3.91 8.05 10.01
CA PRO A 169 5.26 8.57 10.13
C PRO A 169 6.29 7.74 9.36
N HIS A 170 7.20 8.43 8.67
CA HIS A 170 8.35 7.88 7.95
C HIS A 170 9.63 8.60 8.37
N LEU A 171 10.72 7.85 8.50
CA LEU A 171 12.07 8.39 8.63
C LEU A 171 12.88 8.00 7.40
N VAL A 172 13.07 8.95 6.50
CA VAL A 172 13.80 8.75 5.24
C VAL A 172 15.27 9.07 5.44
N CYS A 173 16.10 8.05 5.38
CA CYS A 173 17.56 8.14 5.55
C CYS A 173 18.26 8.01 4.19
N LEU A 174 18.67 9.13 3.60
CA LEU A 174 19.55 9.11 2.43
C LEU A 174 20.95 8.68 2.86
N THR A 175 21.54 7.71 2.17
CA THR A 175 22.84 7.14 2.54
C THR A 175 23.64 6.71 1.32
N ASP A 176 24.97 6.80 1.40
CA ASP A 176 25.90 6.27 0.39
C ASP A 176 26.23 4.79 0.63
N VAL A 177 25.88 4.26 1.82
CA VAL A 177 26.04 2.83 2.09
C VAL A 177 25.10 2.05 1.21
N PRO A 178 25.57 1.06 0.41
CA PRO A 178 24.71 0.27 -0.46
C PRO A 178 23.60 -0.46 0.31
N VAL A 179 22.35 -0.01 0.16
CA VAL A 179 21.23 -0.57 0.92
C VAL A 179 20.94 -2.03 0.61
N SER A 180 21.35 -2.52 -0.58
CA SER A 180 21.14 -3.91 -1.00
C SER A 180 21.85 -4.95 -0.14
N GLY A 181 22.94 -4.56 0.54
CA GLY A 181 23.75 -5.45 1.37
C GLY A 181 23.50 -5.32 2.87
N LEU A 182 22.59 -4.44 3.30
CA LEU A 182 22.33 -4.24 4.72
C LEU A 182 21.51 -5.38 5.32
N ASP A 183 21.84 -5.76 6.54
CA ASP A 183 20.98 -6.60 7.37
C ASP A 183 19.96 -5.69 8.06
N LEU A 184 18.70 -5.83 7.68
CA LEU A 184 17.56 -5.08 8.22
C LEU A 184 16.70 -5.91 9.17
N THR A 185 17.22 -7.02 9.65
CA THR A 185 16.53 -7.83 10.66
C THR A 185 16.46 -7.09 11.99
N GLY A 186 15.36 -7.28 12.71
CA GLY A 186 15.13 -6.65 14.01
C GLY A 186 14.41 -5.29 13.93
N THR A 187 14.07 -4.78 15.10
CA THR A 187 13.37 -3.50 15.26
C THR A 187 14.38 -2.36 15.27
N PRO A 188 14.23 -1.32 14.42
CA PRO A 188 15.06 -0.13 14.47
C PRO A 188 14.96 0.57 15.82
N ALA A 189 16.09 0.95 16.41
CA ALA A 189 16.10 1.86 17.54
C ALA A 189 15.99 3.30 17.01
N VAL A 190 14.91 4.00 17.38
CA VAL A 190 14.58 5.35 16.91
C VAL A 190 14.37 6.30 18.10
N ASP A 191 14.35 7.60 17.84
CA ASP A 191 14.04 8.60 18.86
C ASP A 191 12.55 8.54 19.24
N ALA A 192 12.25 8.03 20.44
CA ALA A 192 10.89 7.91 20.95
C ALA A 192 10.23 9.28 21.20
N GLY A 193 11.01 10.35 21.38
CA GLY A 193 10.47 11.71 21.52
C GLY A 193 9.91 12.24 20.21
N LEU A 194 10.53 11.88 19.08
CA LEU A 194 10.06 12.25 17.74
C LEU A 194 9.00 11.26 17.23
N PHE A 195 9.11 9.97 17.60
CA PHE A 195 8.27 8.88 17.12
C PHE A 195 7.67 8.07 18.27
N PRO A 196 6.76 8.65 19.05
CA PRO A 196 6.22 7.99 20.26
C PRO A 196 5.47 6.68 19.96
N GLU A 197 4.90 6.55 18.77
CA GLU A 197 4.19 5.34 18.32
C GLU A 197 5.01 4.49 17.35
N GLY A 198 6.32 4.75 17.21
CA GLY A 198 7.18 4.13 16.22
C GLY A 198 7.06 4.77 14.83
N VAL A 199 7.86 4.30 13.89
CA VAL A 199 8.03 4.90 12.56
C VAL A 199 8.43 3.83 11.54
N ASN A 200 8.04 4.04 10.27
CA ASN A 200 8.62 3.30 9.15
C ASN A 200 9.98 3.93 8.80
N VAL A 201 11.00 3.11 8.62
CA VAL A 201 12.36 3.59 8.33
C VAL A 201 12.74 3.19 6.91
N GLU A 202 12.93 4.19 6.06
CA GLU A 202 13.36 4.03 4.67
C GLU A 202 14.86 4.32 4.55
N LEU A 203 15.63 3.31 4.13
CA LEU A 203 17.04 3.48 3.76
C LEU A 203 17.14 3.65 2.25
N VAL A 204 17.70 4.77 1.79
CA VAL A 204 17.60 5.20 0.40
C VAL A 204 18.98 5.53 -0.17
N ASN A 205 19.34 4.88 -1.27
CA ASN A 205 20.44 5.31 -2.13
C ASN A 205 19.88 6.16 -3.27
N VAL A 206 20.39 7.36 -3.46
CA VAL A 206 20.18 8.13 -4.67
C VAL A 206 21.12 7.58 -5.75
N LEU A 207 20.56 7.15 -6.87
CA LEU A 207 21.34 6.55 -7.95
C LEU A 207 21.84 7.63 -8.91
N PRO A 208 23.06 7.49 -9.47
CA PRO A 208 23.58 8.44 -10.44
C PRO A 208 22.76 8.41 -11.73
N GLY A 209 22.55 9.58 -12.34
CA GLY A 209 21.83 9.73 -13.61
C GLY A 209 21.29 11.14 -13.81
N GLY A 210 20.64 11.39 -14.96
CA GLY A 210 20.01 12.69 -15.26
C GLY A 210 18.65 12.83 -14.61
N ASP A 211 17.86 11.74 -14.55
CA ASP A 211 16.54 11.71 -13.94
C ASP A 211 16.64 11.22 -12.48
N PRO A 212 15.84 11.78 -11.57
CA PRO A 212 15.83 11.35 -10.18
C PRO A 212 15.46 9.87 -10.04
N HIS A 213 16.40 9.09 -9.52
CA HIS A 213 16.27 7.65 -9.36
C HIS A 213 16.83 7.23 -8.01
N ALA A 214 16.08 6.44 -7.25
CA ALA A 214 16.46 5.96 -5.94
C ALA A 214 16.26 4.45 -5.81
N ARG A 215 17.06 3.83 -4.95
CA ARG A 215 16.84 2.47 -4.46
C ARG A 215 16.49 2.54 -2.99
N MET A 216 15.41 1.91 -2.61
CA MET A 216 14.88 1.97 -1.26
C MET A 216 14.68 0.57 -0.68
N ARG A 217 15.02 0.41 0.60
CA ARG A 217 14.53 -0.67 1.46
C ARG A 217 13.85 -0.05 2.67
N VAL A 218 12.85 -0.73 3.20
CA VAL A 218 12.02 -0.21 4.29
C VAL A 218 11.87 -1.24 5.40
N VAL A 219 11.94 -0.77 6.64
CA VAL A 219 11.53 -1.52 7.84
C VAL A 219 10.26 -0.89 8.35
N GLU A 220 9.13 -1.57 8.17
CA GLU A 220 7.83 -1.05 8.55
C GLU A 220 7.55 -1.24 10.03
N ARG A 221 6.88 -0.25 10.62
CA ARG A 221 6.49 -0.22 12.02
C ARG A 221 5.62 -1.44 12.38
N GLY A 222 6.10 -2.25 13.33
CA GLY A 222 5.39 -3.42 13.83
C GLY A 222 5.41 -4.65 12.90
N VAL A 223 5.99 -4.54 11.70
CA VAL A 223 6.02 -5.62 10.70
C VAL A 223 7.44 -6.12 10.45
N GLY A 224 8.43 -5.23 10.36
CA GLY A 224 9.79 -5.53 9.94
C GLY A 224 10.04 -5.15 8.49
N GLU A 225 11.06 -5.75 7.85
CA GLU A 225 11.35 -5.45 6.45
C GLU A 225 10.26 -6.00 5.54
N THR A 226 9.75 -5.12 4.66
CA THR A 226 8.81 -5.48 3.59
C THR A 226 9.39 -5.22 2.22
N ARG A 227 8.79 -5.83 1.20
CA ARG A 227 9.28 -5.70 -0.17
C ARG A 227 8.92 -4.37 -0.83
N SER A 228 7.91 -3.66 -0.31
CA SER A 228 7.43 -2.39 -0.86
C SER A 228 6.48 -1.69 0.13
N CYS A 229 6.73 -0.41 0.40
CA CYS A 229 5.83 0.47 1.12
C CYS A 229 5.48 1.66 0.22
N GLY A 230 4.19 1.84 -0.10
CA GLY A 230 3.74 2.90 -1.03
C GLY A 230 3.90 4.30 -0.44
N THR A 231 3.53 4.51 0.84
CA THR A 231 3.72 5.78 1.56
C THR A 231 5.19 6.07 1.77
N GLY A 232 6.01 5.03 2.08
CA GLY A 232 7.46 5.15 2.19
C GLY A 232 8.12 5.59 0.87
N ALA A 233 7.65 5.08 -0.27
CA ALA A 233 8.15 5.50 -1.58
C ALA A 233 7.82 6.98 -1.86
N CYS A 234 6.63 7.47 -1.46
CA CYS A 234 6.26 8.88 -1.58
C CYS A 234 7.11 9.78 -0.68
N ALA A 235 7.32 9.39 0.59
CA ALA A 235 8.20 10.09 1.51
C ALA A 235 9.64 10.14 1.00
N ALA A 236 10.15 9.01 0.46
CA ALA A 236 11.48 8.92 -0.12
C ALA A 236 11.64 9.84 -1.34
N ALA A 237 10.69 9.82 -2.27
CA ALA A 237 10.71 10.66 -3.46
C ALA A 237 10.72 12.15 -3.12
N HIS A 238 9.87 12.58 -2.18
CA HIS A 238 9.87 13.95 -1.68
C HIS A 238 11.24 14.33 -1.10
N THR A 239 11.84 13.48 -0.27
CA THR A 239 13.14 13.75 0.38
C THR A 239 14.26 13.80 -0.65
N VAL A 240 14.26 12.92 -1.66
CA VAL A 240 15.27 12.92 -2.74
C VAL A 240 15.20 14.22 -3.55
N LEU A 241 14.01 14.69 -3.92
CA LEU A 241 13.86 15.96 -4.63
C LEU A 241 14.28 17.15 -3.76
N ALA A 242 13.85 17.19 -2.51
CA ALA A 242 14.25 18.26 -1.58
C ALA A 242 15.77 18.33 -1.38
N ALA A 243 16.46 17.19 -1.27
CA ALA A 243 17.93 17.15 -1.19
C ALA A 243 18.61 17.67 -2.47
N ALA A 244 17.93 17.59 -3.61
CA ALA A 244 18.38 18.17 -4.89
C ALA A 244 17.92 19.63 -5.10
N GLY A 245 17.32 20.28 -4.07
CA GLY A 245 16.79 21.65 -4.16
C GLY A 245 15.60 21.79 -5.08
N ARG A 246 14.79 20.75 -5.22
CA ARG A 246 13.59 20.70 -6.10
C ARG A 246 12.32 20.49 -5.28
N ASP A 247 11.28 21.22 -5.62
CA ASP A 247 9.96 21.15 -4.98
C ASP A 247 9.00 20.22 -5.75
N ALA A 248 9.34 19.86 -6.99
CA ALA A 248 8.51 19.05 -7.85
C ALA A 248 9.34 18.21 -8.81
N GLY A 249 8.76 17.10 -9.26
CA GLY A 249 9.33 16.22 -10.25
C GLY A 249 8.88 14.78 -10.10
N THR A 250 9.34 13.94 -11.02
CA THR A 250 9.13 12.49 -10.97
C THR A 250 10.39 11.81 -10.44
N VAL A 251 10.21 10.89 -9.50
CA VAL A 251 11.29 10.02 -8.98
C VAL A 251 10.96 8.58 -9.29
N THR A 252 11.89 7.87 -9.91
CA THR A 252 11.84 6.40 -9.98
C THR A 252 12.36 5.82 -8.69
N VAL A 253 11.62 4.88 -8.08
CA VAL A 253 12.00 4.21 -6.83
C VAL A 253 12.04 2.71 -7.04
N ASP A 254 13.25 2.13 -7.04
CA ASP A 254 13.45 0.69 -7.04
C ASP A 254 13.33 0.15 -5.61
N VAL A 255 12.44 -0.79 -5.41
CA VAL A 255 12.21 -1.52 -4.15
C VAL A 255 12.41 -3.02 -4.37
N PRO A 256 12.62 -3.84 -3.32
CA PRO A 256 12.78 -5.30 -3.48
C PRO A 256 11.64 -5.97 -4.25
N GLY A 257 10.43 -5.41 -4.20
CA GLY A 257 9.24 -5.93 -4.90
C GLY A 257 9.08 -5.47 -6.35
N GLY A 258 9.90 -4.53 -6.84
CA GLY A 258 9.82 -4.02 -8.22
C GLY A 258 10.15 -2.54 -8.33
N ARG A 259 9.55 -1.87 -9.30
CA ARG A 259 9.77 -0.46 -9.60
C ARG A 259 8.50 0.35 -9.43
N LEU A 260 8.63 1.48 -8.76
CA LEU A 260 7.59 2.48 -8.57
C LEU A 260 8.02 3.80 -9.21
N THR A 261 7.04 4.62 -9.54
CA THR A 261 7.27 6.03 -9.89
C THR A 261 6.48 6.89 -8.93
N VAL A 262 7.04 8.02 -8.53
CA VAL A 262 6.34 8.99 -7.69
C VAL A 262 6.46 10.35 -8.33
N ASP A 263 5.33 10.91 -8.72
CA ASP A 263 5.24 12.31 -9.09
C ASP A 263 4.99 13.13 -7.82
N VAL A 264 5.82 14.12 -7.59
CA VAL A 264 5.73 15.05 -6.45
C VAL A 264 5.47 16.43 -6.98
N ASP A 265 4.50 17.11 -6.41
CA ASP A 265 4.22 18.52 -6.64
C ASP A 265 3.80 19.20 -5.33
N PRO A 266 3.67 20.54 -5.27
CA PRO A 266 3.25 21.23 -4.04
C PRO A 266 1.86 20.84 -3.52
N GLY A 267 1.01 20.25 -4.35
CA GLY A 267 -0.33 19.78 -3.99
C GLY A 267 -0.35 18.37 -3.39
N GLY A 268 0.66 17.55 -3.71
CA GLY A 268 0.70 16.18 -3.22
C GLY A 268 1.66 15.26 -3.93
N THR A 269 1.41 13.97 -3.76
CA THR A 269 2.19 12.90 -4.40
C THR A 269 1.27 11.94 -5.13
N VAL A 270 1.69 11.48 -6.30
CA VAL A 270 1.00 10.45 -7.07
C VAL A 270 1.92 9.25 -7.23
N LEU A 271 1.53 8.14 -6.62
CA LEU A 271 2.26 6.87 -6.68
C LEU A 271 1.86 6.09 -7.93
N GLY A 272 2.82 5.78 -8.78
CA GLY A 272 2.67 4.92 -9.95
C GLY A 272 3.34 3.56 -9.75
N GLY A 273 2.74 2.49 -10.28
CA GLY A 273 3.35 1.17 -10.24
C GLY A 273 2.47 0.05 -10.76
N PRO A 274 3.04 -1.15 -10.92
CA PRO A 274 2.32 -2.32 -11.41
C PRO A 274 1.40 -2.91 -10.34
N ALA A 275 0.44 -3.71 -10.81
CA ALA A 275 -0.28 -4.70 -10.04
C ALA A 275 -0.45 -5.96 -10.89
N VAL A 276 -0.43 -7.12 -10.26
CA VAL A 276 -0.47 -8.42 -10.93
C VAL A 276 -1.44 -9.33 -10.20
N LEU A 277 -2.41 -9.89 -10.90
CA LEU A 277 -3.16 -11.06 -10.45
C LEU A 277 -2.34 -12.31 -10.76
N VAL A 278 -2.09 -13.13 -9.75
CA VAL A 278 -1.25 -14.32 -9.82
C VAL A 278 -2.10 -15.56 -10.06
N ALA A 279 -3.27 -15.62 -9.41
CA ALA A 279 -4.17 -16.76 -9.50
C ALA A 279 -5.62 -16.33 -9.29
N GLU A 280 -6.52 -17.16 -9.78
CA GLU A 280 -7.94 -17.15 -9.47
C GLU A 280 -8.41 -18.56 -9.12
N GLY A 281 -9.44 -18.67 -8.32
CA GLY A 281 -9.92 -19.97 -7.89
C GLY A 281 -11.21 -19.89 -7.10
N THR A 282 -11.52 -20.99 -6.44
CA THR A 282 -12.71 -21.13 -5.63
C THR A 282 -12.36 -21.83 -4.32
N LEU A 283 -12.72 -21.25 -3.19
CA LEU A 283 -12.59 -21.91 -1.89
C LEU A 283 -13.54 -23.11 -1.82
N THR A 284 -13.02 -24.23 -1.36
CA THR A 284 -13.85 -25.43 -1.19
C THR A 284 -14.77 -25.30 0.03
N ALA A 285 -15.95 -25.92 -0.04
CA ALA A 285 -16.87 -25.94 1.10
C ALA A 285 -16.25 -26.63 2.33
N GLU A 286 -15.38 -27.63 2.12
CA GLU A 286 -14.65 -28.31 3.18
C GLU A 286 -13.73 -27.35 3.93
N TRP A 287 -12.93 -26.56 3.20
CA TRP A 287 -12.03 -25.57 3.81
C TRP A 287 -12.80 -24.46 4.54
N LEU A 288 -13.94 -24.02 3.99
CA LEU A 288 -14.80 -22.99 4.61
C LEU A 288 -15.47 -23.48 5.90
N ALA A 289 -15.77 -24.77 5.99
CA ALA A 289 -16.41 -25.35 7.18
C ALA A 289 -15.49 -25.43 8.41
N GLY A 290 -14.18 -25.27 8.26
CA GLY A 290 -13.17 -25.25 9.34
C GLY A 290 -12.47 -26.53 9.48
#